data_8a33202e8ea74e27e83ed0d1f140a45b
#
_entry.id   8a33202e8ea74e27e83ed0d1f140a45b
#
_cell.length_a   1.000
_cell.length_b   1.000
_cell.length_c   1.000
_cell.angle_alpha   90.00
_cell.angle_beta   90.00
_cell.angle_gamma   90.00
#
_symmetry.space_group_name_H-M   'P 1'
#
loop_
_entity.id
_entity.type
_entity.pdbx_description
1 polymer ?
#
loop_
_entity_poly.entity_id
_entity_poly.type
_entity_poly.pdbx_seq_one_letter_code
_entity_poly.pdbx_strand_id
1 'polypeptide(L)'
;MRLARENELTISFSIKDHEEEIAEALRLDLNKPRFETELAETGWLLNDIIFACRNLHKWMKDEKAQDIELTYKFMNPKIRKDPLGVVLVIG
;
A
#
# COMPACT_ATOMS: atom_id res chain seq x y z
N MET A 1 2.92 -1.67 -13.39
CA MET A 1 3.38 -2.66 -12.39
C MET A 1 4.77 -2.36 -11.85
N ARG A 2 5.78 -2.21 -12.70
CA ARG A 2 7.15 -1.86 -12.29
C ARG A 2 7.20 -0.55 -11.50
N LEU A 3 6.61 0.52 -12.02
CA LEU A 3 6.57 1.84 -11.36
C LEU A 3 5.90 1.83 -9.99
N ALA A 4 4.78 1.12 -9.84
CA ALA A 4 4.08 1.04 -8.56
C ALA A 4 4.95 0.37 -7.48
N ARG A 5 5.61 -0.73 -7.83
CA ARG A 5 6.54 -1.44 -6.94
C ARG A 5 7.78 -0.61 -6.61
N GLU A 6 8.32 0.12 -7.59
CA GLU A 6 9.46 1.02 -7.38
C GLU A 6 9.08 2.15 -6.42
N ASN A 7 7.88 2.73 -6.55
CA ASN A 7 7.39 3.77 -5.64
C ASN A 7 7.22 3.26 -4.20
N GLU A 8 6.65 2.07 -4.00
CA GLU A 8 6.49 1.47 -2.67
C GLU A 8 7.84 1.20 -2.01
N LEU A 9 8.81 0.70 -2.77
CA LEU A 9 10.17 0.50 -2.27
C LEU A 9 10.84 1.83 -1.91
N THR A 10 10.67 2.87 -2.73
CA THR A 10 11.20 4.21 -2.45
C THR A 10 10.63 4.76 -1.15
N ILE A 11 9.33 4.64 -0.91
CA ILE A 11 8.69 5.05 0.36
C ILE A 11 9.28 4.28 1.54
N SER A 12 9.47 2.96 1.42
CA SER A 12 10.02 2.15 2.50
C SER A 12 11.47 2.53 2.86
N PHE A 13 12.28 2.86 1.87
CA PHE A 13 13.64 3.37 2.10
C PHE A 13 13.61 4.75 2.77
N SER A 14 12.75 5.66 2.29
CA SER A 14 12.61 6.99 2.89
C SER A 14 12.19 6.92 4.36
N ILE A 15 11.28 6.03 4.73
CA ILE A 15 10.87 5.85 6.14
C ILE A 15 12.04 5.38 6.99
N LYS A 16 12.83 4.41 6.50
CA LYS A 16 14.00 3.91 7.22
C LYS A 16 15.10 4.96 7.38
N ASP A 17 15.34 5.71 6.34
CA ASP A 17 16.38 6.76 6.36
C ASP A 17 16.04 7.91 7.32
N HIS A 18 14.73 8.17 7.55
CA HIS A 18 14.24 9.24 8.40
C HIS A 18 13.60 8.74 9.71
N GLU A 19 13.84 7.51 10.10
CA GLU A 19 13.20 6.90 11.28
C GLU A 19 13.47 7.67 12.58
N GLU A 20 14.69 8.18 12.75
CA GLU A 20 15.08 9.02 13.90
C GLU A 20 14.31 10.35 13.91
N GLU A 21 14.18 11.01 12.78
CA GLU A 21 13.46 12.27 12.63
C GLU A 21 11.97 12.10 12.90
N ILE A 22 11.38 11.01 12.43
CA ILE A 22 9.98 10.63 12.67
C ILE A 22 9.76 10.39 14.17
N ALA A 23 10.65 9.63 14.81
CA ALA A 23 10.55 9.34 16.24
C ALA A 23 10.68 10.63 17.07
N GLU A 24 11.57 11.54 16.71
CA GLU A 24 11.75 12.80 17.41
C GLU A 24 10.55 13.72 17.22
N ALA A 25 9.98 13.80 16.01
CA ALA A 25 8.76 14.57 15.76
C ALA A 25 7.58 14.09 16.63
N LEU A 26 7.35 12.78 16.70
CA LEU A 26 6.31 12.19 17.53
C LEU A 26 6.59 12.36 19.03
N ARG A 27 7.85 12.35 19.44
CA ARG A 27 8.23 12.65 20.81
C ARG A 27 7.92 14.11 21.18
N LEU A 28 8.19 15.05 20.30
CA LEU A 28 7.92 16.47 20.53
C LEU A 28 6.42 16.78 20.56
N ASP A 29 5.64 16.20 19.67
CA ASP A 29 4.20 16.47 19.55
C ASP A 29 3.36 15.74 20.59
N LEU A 30 3.64 14.44 20.81
CA LEU A 30 2.82 13.56 21.61
C LEU A 30 3.54 13.00 22.84
N ASN A 31 4.80 13.36 23.06
CA ASN A 31 5.68 12.73 24.04
C ASN A 31 5.73 11.20 23.91
N LYS A 32 5.62 10.70 22.67
CA LYS A 32 5.58 9.28 22.37
C LYS A 32 6.97 8.67 22.50
N PRO A 33 7.14 7.57 23.26
CA PRO A 33 8.43 6.90 23.38
C PRO A 33 8.87 6.32 22.03
N ARG A 34 10.18 6.36 21.76
CA ARG A 34 10.77 5.81 20.52
C ARG A 34 10.31 4.37 20.24
N PHE A 35 10.32 3.53 21.25
CA PHE A 35 9.89 2.12 21.11
C PHE A 35 8.44 2.00 20.60
N GLU A 36 7.53 2.83 21.07
CA GLU A 36 6.15 2.84 20.60
C GLU A 36 6.05 3.34 19.16
N THR A 37 6.86 4.32 18.77
CA THR A 37 6.95 4.80 17.41
C THR A 37 7.44 3.72 16.45
N GLU A 38 8.52 3.04 16.82
CA GLU A 38 9.07 1.95 16.01
C GLU A 38 8.10 0.77 15.89
N LEU A 39 7.39 0.43 16.94
CA LEU A 39 6.47 -0.69 16.94
C LEU A 39 5.14 -0.37 16.26
N ALA A 40 4.51 0.74 16.63
CA ALA A 40 3.12 1.04 16.28
C ALA A 40 2.97 1.94 15.03
N GLU A 41 4.01 2.67 14.64
CA GLU A 41 3.96 3.55 13.47
C GLU A 41 4.85 3.04 12.34
N THR A 42 6.17 3.19 12.49
CA THR A 42 7.09 2.86 11.39
C THR A 42 7.14 1.37 11.07
N GLY A 43 7.09 0.51 12.10
CA GLY A 43 7.08 -0.94 11.93
C GLY A 43 5.83 -1.46 11.22
N TRP A 44 4.65 -0.97 11.62
CA TRP A 44 3.39 -1.30 10.95
C TRP A 44 3.38 -0.84 9.50
N LEU A 45 3.77 0.41 9.26
CA LEU A 45 3.80 0.99 7.92
C LEU A 45 4.74 0.21 6.99
N LEU A 46 5.93 -0.17 7.46
CA LEU A 46 6.86 -0.99 6.68
C LEU A 46 6.30 -2.38 6.37
N ASN A 47 5.60 -3.01 7.32
CA ASN A 47 4.94 -4.29 7.09
C ASN A 47 3.82 -4.17 6.05
N ASP A 48 3.01 -3.11 6.10
CA ASP A 48 1.95 -2.87 5.13
C ASP A 48 2.51 -2.63 3.72
N ILE A 49 3.61 -1.89 3.59
CA ILE A 49 4.31 -1.69 2.32
C ILE A 49 4.80 -3.03 1.77
N ILE A 50 5.45 -3.86 2.59
CA ILE A 50 5.92 -5.18 2.18
C ILE A 50 4.74 -6.08 1.75
N PHE A 51 3.64 -6.04 2.49
CA PHE A 51 2.43 -6.78 2.17
C PHE A 51 1.83 -6.32 0.83
N ALA A 52 1.74 -5.00 0.62
CA ALA A 52 1.26 -4.41 -0.63
C ALA A 52 2.15 -4.82 -1.82
N CYS A 53 3.48 -4.69 -1.69
CA CYS A 53 4.43 -5.12 -2.72
C CYS A 53 4.27 -6.60 -3.13
N ARG A 54 4.03 -7.47 -2.16
CA ARG A 54 3.83 -8.91 -2.40
C ARG A 54 2.51 -9.23 -3.09
N ASN A 55 1.47 -8.46 -2.79
CA ASN A 55 0.12 -8.73 -3.29
C ASN A 55 -0.26 -7.88 -4.50
N LEU A 56 0.47 -6.82 -4.82
CA LEU A 56 0.17 -5.89 -5.91
C LEU A 56 -0.11 -6.61 -7.24
N HIS A 57 0.73 -7.59 -7.58
CA HIS A 57 0.54 -8.37 -8.81
C HIS A 57 -0.80 -9.14 -8.82
N LYS A 58 -1.24 -9.63 -7.68
CA LYS A 58 -2.53 -10.32 -7.55
C LYS A 58 -3.69 -9.33 -7.67
N TRP A 59 -3.58 -8.18 -7.02
CA TRP A 59 -4.61 -7.15 -7.02
C TRP A 59 -4.84 -6.49 -8.38
N MET A 60 -3.79 -6.42 -9.19
CA MET A 60 -3.86 -5.84 -10.54
C MET A 60 -4.43 -6.78 -11.60
N LYS A 61 -4.65 -8.06 -11.27
CA LYS A 61 -5.24 -9.01 -12.22
C LYS A 61 -6.71 -8.72 -12.45
N ASP A 62 -7.14 -8.94 -13.70
CA ASP A 62 -8.54 -8.96 -14.03
C ASP A 62 -9.27 -10.03 -13.21
N GLU A 63 -10.43 -9.69 -12.72
CA GLU A 63 -11.32 -10.61 -12.02
C GLU A 63 -12.44 -11.08 -12.95
N LYS A 64 -12.88 -12.31 -12.80
CA LYS A 64 -14.07 -12.77 -13.52
C LYS A 64 -15.30 -12.06 -12.95
N ALA A 65 -16.15 -11.56 -13.82
CA ALA A 65 -17.44 -11.06 -13.38
C ALA A 65 -18.27 -12.19 -12.77
N GLN A 66 -18.91 -11.92 -11.64
CA GLN A 66 -19.80 -12.85 -10.95
C GLN A 66 -21.25 -12.62 -11.40
N ASP A 67 -22.12 -13.60 -11.17
CA ASP A 67 -23.57 -13.48 -11.43
C ASP A 67 -23.95 -13.08 -12.86
N ILE A 68 -23.28 -13.67 -13.85
CA ILE A 68 -23.51 -13.41 -15.26
C ILE A 68 -24.64 -14.30 -15.76
N GLU A 69 -25.61 -13.69 -16.43
CA GLU A 69 -26.66 -14.45 -17.14
C GLU A 69 -26.05 -15.44 -18.12
N LEU A 70 -26.71 -16.59 -18.28
CA LEU A 70 -26.22 -17.71 -19.09
C LEU A 70 -25.91 -17.28 -20.52
N THR A 71 -26.68 -16.35 -21.09
CA THR A 71 -26.54 -15.79 -22.43
C THR A 71 -25.23 -15.04 -22.64
N TYR A 72 -24.62 -14.48 -21.60
CA TYR A 72 -23.39 -13.70 -21.68
C TYR A 72 -22.15 -14.46 -21.19
N LYS A 73 -22.31 -15.68 -20.68
CA LYS A 73 -21.17 -16.47 -20.19
C LYS A 73 -20.11 -16.77 -21.25
N PHE A 74 -20.52 -16.91 -22.51
CA PHE A 74 -19.59 -17.16 -23.60
C PHE A 74 -18.71 -15.95 -23.94
N MET A 75 -19.08 -14.73 -23.55
CA MET A 75 -18.30 -13.51 -23.74
C MET A 75 -17.15 -13.40 -22.74
N ASN A 76 -17.12 -14.26 -21.69
CA ASN A 76 -16.10 -14.26 -20.65
C ASN A 76 -15.85 -12.87 -20.05
N PRO A 77 -16.89 -12.15 -19.57
CA PRO A 77 -16.76 -10.81 -19.06
C PRO A 77 -15.84 -10.76 -17.84
N LYS A 78 -15.04 -9.69 -17.77
CA LYS A 78 -14.06 -9.48 -16.72
C LYS A 78 -14.20 -8.09 -16.12
N ILE A 79 -13.85 -7.98 -14.85
CA ILE A 79 -13.69 -6.71 -14.16
C ILE A 79 -12.23 -6.31 -14.30
N ARG A 80 -11.97 -5.26 -15.04
CA ARG A 80 -10.64 -4.68 -15.21
C ARG A 80 -10.42 -3.57 -14.20
N LYS A 81 -9.25 -3.54 -13.59
CA LYS A 81 -8.86 -2.50 -12.64
C LYS A 81 -7.97 -1.49 -13.37
N ASP A 82 -8.44 -0.26 -13.50
CA ASP A 82 -7.67 0.82 -14.10
C ASP A 82 -7.14 1.74 -12.99
N PRO A 83 -5.86 2.19 -13.09
CA PRO A 83 -5.27 3.08 -12.10
C PRO A 83 -5.94 4.46 -12.13
N LEU A 84 -6.26 5.01 -10.96
CA LEU A 84 -6.88 6.33 -10.81
C LEU A 84 -5.87 7.49 -10.78
N GLY A 85 -4.58 7.19 -10.79
CA GLY A 85 -3.51 8.19 -10.69
C GLY A 85 -2.90 8.24 -9.29
N VAL A 86 -2.27 9.37 -8.97
CA VAL A 86 -1.61 9.61 -7.69
C VAL A 86 -2.59 10.26 -6.72
N VAL A 87 -2.68 9.72 -5.50
CA VAL A 87 -3.56 10.20 -4.44
C VAL A 87 -2.71 10.60 -3.23
N LEU A 88 -2.98 11.76 -2.65
CA LEU A 88 -2.43 12.18 -1.37
C LEU A 88 -3.46 11.89 -0.28
N VAL A 89 -3.04 11.17 0.74
CA VAL A 89 -3.84 10.91 1.94
C VAL A 89 -3.19 11.63 3.12
N ILE A 90 -3.97 12.45 3.81
CA ILE A 90 -3.57 13.16 5.03
C ILE A 90 -4.45 12.62 6.15
N GLY A 91 -3.84 12.04 7.20
CA GLY A 91 -4.52 11.45 8.35
C GLY A 91 -3.99 11.99 9.67
#